data_c8d1e14f1c761dcb062423704e0fea99
#
_entry.id   c8d1e14f1c761dcb062423704e0fea99
#
_cell.length_a   1.000
_cell.length_b   1.000
_cell.length_c   1.000
_cell.angle_alpha   90.00
_cell.angle_beta   90.00
_cell.angle_gamma   90.00
#
_symmetry.space_group_name_H-M   'P 1'
#
loop_
_entity.id
_entity.type
_entity.pdbx_description
1 polymer ?
#
loop_
_entity_poly.entity_id
_entity_poly.type
_entity_poly.pdbx_seq_one_letter_code
_entity_poly.pdbx_strand_id
1 'polypeptide(L)'
;MEKELKSSFSSAKAETRYLSIRRGLMRFIADSGYLNDEGVLGDPDVIEAFLSAGIPRAKSSTRGTYRSVLGGHTKGQGSIGYRGSLGAPRYSPGELTELISIGRSQCTKAKRSSSLAMLALGIGAGLSVSELTGTRFGDLAISANRVTVAVTGLRVRVVPVTPPFDEILAGLDIDPEGFCFRGGPAQRDYKNFVTGFASSLVAEPASVRFSMPRARASFVCHHLQSGTGLVELLVISGIKEVESLLRYCHQVPGAPKSKSGLRRALAGEHT
;
A
#
# COMPACT_ATOMS: atom_id res chain seq x y z
N MET A 1 -20.49 6.16 32.34
CA MET A 1 -19.29 5.69 31.62
C MET A 1 -19.47 4.40 30.84
N GLU A 2 -19.88 3.28 31.43
CA GLU A 2 -20.10 2.02 30.64
C GLU A 2 -21.24 2.08 29.61
N LYS A 3 -22.29 2.87 29.84
CA LYS A 3 -23.40 3.08 28.89
C LYS A 3 -23.04 3.96 27.68
N GLU A 4 -22.17 4.95 27.84
CA GLU A 4 -21.71 5.82 26.75
C GLU A 4 -20.72 5.11 25.82
N LEU A 5 -19.90 4.19 26.35
CA LEU A 5 -19.02 3.37 25.54
C LEU A 5 -19.78 2.42 24.59
N LYS A 6 -20.93 1.90 25.00
CA LYS A 6 -21.71 0.98 24.15
C LYS A 6 -22.29 1.61 22.90
N SER A 7 -22.53 2.92 22.90
CA SER A 7 -23.07 3.63 21.73
C SER A 7 -22.03 3.96 20.64
N SER A 8 -20.73 3.76 20.92
CA SER A 8 -19.66 4.14 20.00
C SER A 8 -19.16 3.02 19.09
N PHE A 9 -19.61 1.77 19.29
CA PHE A 9 -19.14 0.63 18.50
C PHE A 9 -20.11 0.27 17.36
N SER A 10 -19.57 0.06 16.16
CA SER A 10 -20.34 -0.33 14.97
C SER A 10 -20.85 -1.78 15.02
N SER A 11 -20.37 -2.61 15.96
CA SER A 11 -20.82 -3.99 16.15
C SER A 11 -20.36 -4.57 17.48
N ALA A 12 -21.08 -5.57 18.01
CA ALA A 12 -20.69 -6.33 19.21
C ALA A 12 -19.31 -7.00 19.10
N LYS A 13 -18.91 -7.39 17.88
CA LYS A 13 -17.58 -7.94 17.59
C LYS A 13 -16.47 -6.88 17.73
N ALA A 14 -16.75 -5.64 17.36
CA ALA A 14 -15.82 -4.52 17.53
C ALA A 14 -15.64 -4.19 19.03
N GLU A 15 -16.72 -4.19 19.80
CA GLU A 15 -16.69 -3.99 21.24
C GLU A 15 -15.88 -5.08 21.97
N THR A 16 -16.14 -6.35 21.70
CA THR A 16 -15.40 -7.48 22.26
C THR A 16 -13.90 -7.39 21.97
N ARG A 17 -13.56 -7.01 20.73
CA ARG A 17 -12.17 -6.82 20.31
C ARG A 17 -11.51 -5.68 21.08
N TYR A 18 -12.17 -4.54 21.19
CA TYR A 18 -11.67 -3.39 21.95
C TYR A 18 -11.39 -3.77 23.41
N LEU A 19 -12.35 -4.40 24.07
CA LEU A 19 -12.21 -4.81 25.48
C LEU A 19 -11.07 -5.82 25.69
N SER A 20 -10.85 -6.72 24.74
CA SER A 20 -9.72 -7.66 24.79
C SER A 20 -8.38 -6.95 24.69
N ILE A 21 -8.24 -6.00 23.76
CA ILE A 21 -7.00 -5.22 23.57
C ILE A 21 -6.73 -4.33 24.77
N ARG A 22 -7.77 -3.65 25.28
CA ARG A 22 -7.67 -2.79 26.47
C ARG A 22 -7.23 -3.57 27.71
N ARG A 23 -7.74 -4.78 27.94
CA ARG A 23 -7.28 -5.64 29.04
C ARG A 23 -5.80 -5.98 28.93
N GLY A 24 -5.30 -6.22 27.72
CA GLY A 24 -3.87 -6.44 27.47
C GLY A 24 -3.01 -5.22 27.83
N LEU A 25 -3.47 -4.03 27.43
CA LEU A 25 -2.82 -2.77 27.78
C LEU A 25 -2.82 -2.53 29.29
N MET A 26 -3.94 -2.74 29.97
CA MET A 26 -4.05 -2.58 31.44
C MET A 26 -3.10 -3.51 32.19
N ARG A 27 -2.97 -4.78 31.77
CA ARG A 27 -1.98 -5.69 32.33
C ARG A 27 -0.56 -5.16 32.13
N PHE A 28 -0.23 -4.73 30.93
CA PHE A 28 1.09 -4.18 30.64
C PHE A 28 1.40 -2.95 31.51
N ILE A 29 0.43 -2.06 31.71
CA ILE A 29 0.55 -0.89 32.60
C ILE A 29 0.83 -1.32 34.03
N ALA A 30 0.07 -2.29 34.55
CA ALA A 30 0.27 -2.82 35.91
C ALA A 30 1.63 -3.49 36.09
N ASP A 31 2.05 -4.32 35.11
CA ASP A 31 3.31 -5.06 35.17
C ASP A 31 4.53 -4.14 34.99
N SER A 32 4.37 -3.01 34.30
CA SER A 32 5.44 -2.03 34.04
C SER A 32 5.57 -0.94 35.08
N GLY A 33 4.73 -0.94 36.13
CA GLY A 33 4.77 0.04 37.23
C GLY A 33 4.27 1.44 36.87
N TYR A 34 3.57 1.60 35.76
CA TYR A 34 2.88 2.84 35.47
C TYR A 34 1.76 3.10 36.48
N LEU A 35 1.52 4.37 36.81
CA LEU A 35 0.36 4.74 37.61
C LEU A 35 -0.92 4.34 36.89
N ASN A 36 -1.84 3.68 37.61
CA ASN A 36 -3.08 3.19 37.03
C ASN A 36 -4.13 4.33 36.96
N ASP A 37 -3.85 5.34 36.13
CA ASP A 37 -4.71 6.49 35.88
C ASP A 37 -5.35 6.38 34.49
N GLU A 38 -6.59 6.85 34.32
CA GLU A 38 -7.29 6.85 33.02
C GLU A 38 -6.53 7.64 31.95
N GLY A 39 -5.77 8.66 32.32
CA GLY A 39 -4.90 9.42 31.43
C GLY A 39 -3.80 8.56 30.81
N VAL A 40 -3.27 7.59 31.54
CA VAL A 40 -2.21 6.68 31.07
C VAL A 40 -2.71 5.71 30.01
N LEU A 41 -3.99 5.30 30.06
CA LEU A 41 -4.58 4.42 29.06
C LEU A 41 -4.70 5.05 27.67
N GLY A 42 -4.75 6.38 27.63
CA GLY A 42 -4.80 7.17 26.38
C GLY A 42 -3.45 7.72 25.92
N ASP A 43 -2.40 7.55 26.70
CA ASP A 43 -1.08 8.08 26.39
C ASP A 43 -0.46 7.37 25.18
N PRO A 44 -0.15 8.09 24.09
CA PRO A 44 0.45 7.53 22.90
C PRO A 44 1.78 6.81 23.18
N ASP A 45 2.59 7.30 24.11
CA ASP A 45 3.89 6.71 24.42
C ASP A 45 3.74 5.39 25.20
N VAL A 46 2.75 5.28 26.06
CA VAL A 46 2.39 4.04 26.75
C VAL A 46 1.80 3.01 25.78
N ILE A 47 0.96 3.46 24.85
CA ILE A 47 0.43 2.60 23.79
C ILE A 47 1.58 2.06 22.93
N GLU A 48 2.54 2.86 22.51
CA GLU A 48 3.69 2.42 21.73
C GLU A 48 4.62 1.48 22.53
N ALA A 49 4.83 1.76 23.82
CA ALA A 49 5.56 0.85 24.72
C ALA A 49 4.85 -0.52 24.83
N PHE A 50 3.53 -0.55 24.97
CA PHE A 50 2.74 -1.78 24.95
C PHE A 50 2.86 -2.52 23.61
N LEU A 51 2.78 -1.83 22.47
CA LEU A 51 2.87 -2.45 21.16
C LEU A 51 4.26 -3.04 20.88
N SER A 52 5.31 -2.47 21.47
CA SER A 52 6.70 -2.95 21.30
C SER A 52 7.10 -4.01 22.30
N ALA A 53 6.86 -3.79 23.59
CA ALA A 53 7.29 -4.65 24.68
C ALA A 53 6.20 -5.60 25.20
N GLY A 54 4.94 -5.16 25.23
CA GLY A 54 3.82 -5.98 25.73
C GLY A 54 3.37 -7.07 24.76
N ILE A 55 3.58 -6.87 23.44
CA ILE A 55 3.25 -7.88 22.42
C ILE A 55 4.38 -8.05 21.38
N PRO A 56 5.61 -8.41 21.83
CA PRO A 56 6.80 -8.40 20.97
C PRO A 56 6.71 -9.38 19.78
N ARG A 57 5.96 -10.47 19.91
CA ARG A 57 5.77 -11.47 18.85
C ARG A 57 4.62 -11.17 17.90
N ALA A 58 3.86 -10.09 18.12
CA ALA A 58 2.75 -9.74 17.25
C ALA A 58 3.24 -9.24 15.87
N LYS A 59 2.54 -9.66 14.81
CA LYS A 59 2.80 -9.19 13.44
C LYS A 59 2.56 -7.67 13.36
N SER A 60 3.26 -7.00 12.44
CA SER A 60 3.11 -5.55 12.19
C SER A 60 1.64 -5.15 11.94
N SER A 61 0.89 -5.96 11.17
CA SER A 61 -0.55 -5.74 10.93
C SER A 61 -1.39 -5.79 12.20
N THR A 62 -1.05 -6.68 13.14
CA THR A 62 -1.73 -6.79 14.44
C THR A 62 -1.44 -5.57 15.31
N ARG A 63 -0.18 -5.13 15.36
CA ARG A 63 0.21 -3.90 16.08
C ARG A 63 -0.49 -2.67 15.50
N GLY A 64 -0.57 -2.56 14.15
CA GLY A 64 -1.31 -1.50 13.48
C GLY A 64 -2.80 -1.49 13.85
N THR A 65 -3.42 -2.66 13.91
CA THR A 65 -4.81 -2.79 14.35
C THR A 65 -4.99 -2.36 15.81
N TYR A 66 -4.10 -2.79 16.70
CA TYR A 66 -4.16 -2.43 18.13
C TYR A 66 -3.97 -0.92 18.33
N ARG A 67 -3.01 -0.31 17.61
CA ARG A 67 -2.81 1.15 17.59
C ARG A 67 -4.07 1.89 17.17
N SER A 68 -4.70 1.47 16.08
CA SER A 68 -5.93 2.09 15.57
C SER A 68 -7.10 1.97 16.56
N VAL A 69 -7.25 0.81 17.21
CA VAL A 69 -8.31 0.55 18.17
C VAL A 69 -8.11 1.36 19.45
N LEU A 70 -6.90 1.43 19.98
CA LEU A 70 -6.58 2.17 21.21
C LEU A 70 -6.56 3.69 20.96
N GLY A 71 -5.98 4.15 19.83
CA GLY A 71 -5.89 5.57 19.48
C GLY A 71 -7.22 6.19 19.04
N GLY A 72 -8.19 5.39 18.55
CA GLY A 72 -9.49 5.89 18.11
C GLY A 72 -10.37 6.46 19.23
N HIS A 73 -10.11 6.13 20.49
CA HIS A 73 -10.82 6.61 21.66
C HIS A 73 -10.15 7.80 22.38
N THR A 74 -8.97 8.22 21.91
CA THR A 74 -8.23 9.39 22.45
C THR A 74 -8.47 10.66 21.65
N LYS A 75 -9.64 10.80 21.02
CA LYS A 75 -10.03 12.02 20.30
C LYS A 75 -10.17 13.20 21.23
N GLY A 76 -9.04 13.88 21.50
CA GLY A 76 -9.04 15.09 22.31
C GLY A 76 -7.70 15.80 22.42
N GLN A 77 -6.58 15.15 22.17
CA GLN A 77 -5.29 15.80 22.21
C GLN A 77 -4.60 15.71 20.85
N GLY A 78 -4.56 16.83 20.17
CA GLY A 78 -3.95 17.00 18.85
C GLY A 78 -2.46 16.68 18.85
N SER A 79 -2.14 15.43 18.61
CA SER A 79 -0.82 15.05 18.16
C SER A 79 -0.77 15.28 16.63
N ILE A 80 -0.30 16.45 16.23
CA ILE A 80 0.15 16.74 14.87
C ILE A 80 1.45 15.96 14.64
N GLY A 81 1.31 14.67 14.52
CA GLY A 81 2.36 13.77 14.09
C GLY A 81 1.73 12.65 13.31
N TYR A 82 1.79 12.70 11.98
CA TYR A 82 1.44 11.57 11.14
C TYR A 82 2.38 10.41 11.51
N ARG A 83 2.01 9.63 12.51
CA ARG A 83 2.58 8.30 12.80
C ARG A 83 1.79 7.25 12.03
N GLY A 84 1.50 7.52 10.75
CA GLY A 84 0.96 6.53 9.84
C GLY A 84 1.97 5.39 9.70
N SER A 85 1.48 4.15 9.61
CA SER A 85 2.31 3.02 9.21
C SER A 85 3.08 3.43 7.97
N LEU A 86 4.41 3.39 8.05
CA LEU A 86 5.26 3.62 6.89
C LEU A 86 4.77 2.71 5.77
N GLY A 87 4.54 3.28 4.59
CA GLY A 87 4.13 2.51 3.42
C GLY A 87 5.13 1.40 3.14
N ALA A 88 4.69 0.34 2.45
CA ALA A 88 5.60 -0.69 2.00
C ALA A 88 6.78 -0.05 1.24
N PRO A 89 8.03 -0.54 1.38
CA PRO A 89 9.16 0.00 0.66
C PRO A 89 8.97 -0.19 -0.84
N ARG A 90 9.33 0.84 -1.63
CA ARG A 90 9.36 0.73 -3.08
C ARG A 90 10.40 -0.30 -3.53
N TYR A 91 10.27 -0.78 -4.74
CA TYR A 91 11.33 -1.57 -5.37
C TYR A 91 12.49 -0.68 -5.77
N SER A 92 13.72 -1.16 -5.56
CA SER A 92 14.92 -0.56 -6.12
C SER A 92 15.01 -0.87 -7.64
N PRO A 93 15.82 -0.12 -8.41
CA PRO A 93 16.03 -0.40 -9.82
C PRO A 93 16.51 -1.83 -10.10
N GLY A 94 17.41 -2.36 -9.27
CA GLY A 94 17.91 -3.74 -9.38
C GLY A 94 16.79 -4.77 -9.14
N GLU A 95 15.96 -4.56 -8.12
CA GLU A 95 14.80 -5.43 -7.84
C GLU A 95 13.77 -5.40 -8.99
N LEU A 96 13.58 -4.24 -9.64
CA LEU A 96 12.68 -4.14 -10.81
C LEU A 96 13.22 -4.95 -11.99
N THR A 97 14.52 -4.84 -12.27
CA THR A 97 15.19 -5.62 -13.32
C THR A 97 15.07 -7.13 -13.04
N GLU A 98 15.29 -7.54 -11.80
CA GLU A 98 15.16 -8.94 -11.37
C GLU A 98 13.72 -9.45 -11.53
N LEU A 99 12.70 -8.69 -11.10
CA LEU A 99 11.29 -9.05 -11.28
C LEU A 99 10.93 -9.23 -12.76
N ILE A 100 11.38 -8.34 -13.62
CA ILE A 100 11.17 -8.43 -15.07
C ILE A 100 11.84 -9.69 -15.62
N SER A 101 13.07 -9.97 -15.20
CA SER A 101 13.81 -11.18 -15.60
C SER A 101 13.05 -12.46 -15.18
N ILE A 102 12.60 -12.53 -13.92
CA ILE A 102 11.78 -13.62 -13.39
C ILE A 102 10.50 -13.78 -14.24
N GLY A 103 9.83 -12.67 -14.56
CA GLY A 103 8.63 -12.70 -15.41
C GLY A 103 8.89 -13.26 -16.80
N ARG A 104 10.00 -12.87 -17.43
CA ARG A 104 10.42 -13.32 -18.76
C ARG A 104 10.88 -14.77 -18.79
N SER A 105 11.46 -15.27 -17.72
CA SER A 105 12.02 -16.64 -17.63
C SER A 105 10.97 -17.74 -17.38
N GLN A 106 9.68 -17.38 -17.20
CA GLN A 106 8.65 -18.40 -16.94
C GLN A 106 8.50 -19.38 -18.10
N CYS A 107 8.30 -20.67 -17.78
CA CYS A 107 8.34 -21.79 -18.73
C CYS A 107 7.28 -21.70 -19.84
N THR A 108 6.05 -21.27 -19.53
CA THR A 108 4.97 -21.20 -20.52
C THR A 108 4.71 -19.77 -20.97
N LYS A 109 4.29 -19.61 -22.25
CA LYS A 109 3.90 -18.30 -22.80
C LYS A 109 2.83 -17.63 -21.95
N ALA A 110 1.78 -18.36 -21.55
CA ALA A 110 0.70 -17.84 -20.72
C ALA A 110 1.20 -17.35 -19.35
N LYS A 111 2.15 -18.05 -18.72
CA LYS A 111 2.70 -17.66 -17.43
C LYS A 111 3.63 -16.44 -17.57
N ARG A 112 4.41 -16.36 -18.66
CA ARG A 112 5.22 -15.19 -19.01
C ARG A 112 4.36 -13.94 -19.20
N SER A 113 3.36 -14.02 -20.11
CA SER A 113 2.44 -12.90 -20.36
C SER A 113 1.73 -12.44 -19.09
N SER A 114 1.21 -13.38 -18.30
CA SER A 114 0.55 -13.07 -17.03
C SER A 114 1.49 -12.42 -16.01
N SER A 115 2.74 -12.89 -15.93
CA SER A 115 3.75 -12.30 -15.03
C SER A 115 4.09 -10.86 -15.42
N LEU A 116 4.34 -10.66 -16.70
CA LEU A 116 4.68 -9.35 -17.25
C LEU A 116 3.51 -8.36 -17.15
N ALA A 117 2.28 -8.82 -17.45
CA ALA A 117 1.08 -8.01 -17.24
C ALA A 117 0.88 -7.61 -15.77
N MET A 118 1.07 -8.55 -14.83
CA MET A 118 1.01 -8.28 -13.40
C MET A 118 2.01 -7.22 -12.97
N LEU A 119 3.26 -7.30 -13.43
CA LEU A 119 4.29 -6.32 -13.13
C LEU A 119 3.94 -4.95 -13.72
N ALA A 120 3.55 -4.91 -14.99
CA ALA A 120 3.28 -3.67 -15.69
C ALA A 120 2.03 -2.95 -15.13
N LEU A 121 0.95 -3.67 -14.88
CA LEU A 121 -0.25 -3.08 -14.30
C LEU A 121 -0.07 -2.72 -12.82
N GLY A 122 0.66 -3.53 -12.05
CA GLY A 122 0.89 -3.29 -10.63
C GLY A 122 1.91 -2.20 -10.35
N ILE A 123 3.07 -2.22 -11.04
CA ILE A 123 4.18 -1.29 -10.83
C ILE A 123 4.07 -0.12 -11.80
N GLY A 124 3.86 -0.40 -13.10
CA GLY A 124 3.83 0.62 -14.15
C GLY A 124 2.58 1.50 -14.13
N ALA A 125 1.42 0.94 -13.78
CA ALA A 125 0.15 1.69 -13.67
C ALA A 125 -0.36 1.83 -12.23
N GLY A 126 0.28 1.23 -11.22
CA GLY A 126 -0.10 1.34 -9.83
C GLY A 126 -1.52 0.86 -9.52
N LEU A 127 -2.06 -0.09 -10.28
CA LEU A 127 -3.42 -0.59 -10.08
C LEU A 127 -3.56 -1.33 -8.74
N SER A 128 -4.76 -1.31 -8.18
CA SER A 128 -5.13 -2.18 -7.06
C SER A 128 -5.34 -3.62 -7.53
N VAL A 129 -5.46 -4.58 -6.60
CA VAL A 129 -5.70 -5.99 -6.96
C VAL A 129 -6.93 -6.16 -7.84
N SER A 130 -8.07 -5.56 -7.46
CA SER A 130 -9.32 -5.67 -8.20
C SER A 130 -9.26 -5.01 -9.58
N GLU A 131 -8.59 -3.87 -9.69
CA GLU A 131 -8.37 -3.19 -10.96
C GLU A 131 -7.46 -4.03 -11.87
N LEU A 132 -6.35 -4.55 -11.33
CA LEU A 132 -5.40 -5.39 -12.08
C LEU A 132 -6.08 -6.66 -12.62
N THR A 133 -6.90 -7.33 -11.80
CA THR A 133 -7.60 -8.55 -12.21
C THR A 133 -8.77 -8.28 -13.15
N GLY A 134 -9.30 -7.06 -13.14
CA GLY A 134 -10.41 -6.63 -13.99
C GLY A 134 -9.99 -6.01 -15.32
N THR A 135 -8.72 -5.62 -15.49
CA THR A 135 -8.25 -4.94 -16.72
C THR A 135 -8.19 -5.90 -17.91
N ARG A 136 -8.83 -5.53 -19.00
CA ARG A 136 -8.79 -6.21 -20.28
C ARG A 136 -7.77 -5.57 -21.22
N PHE A 137 -7.34 -6.29 -22.25
CA PHE A 137 -6.51 -5.69 -23.30
C PHE A 137 -7.24 -4.58 -24.05
N GLY A 138 -8.57 -4.66 -24.19
CA GLY A 138 -9.39 -3.59 -24.75
C GLY A 138 -9.40 -2.28 -23.94
N ASP A 139 -9.01 -2.34 -22.67
CA ASP A 139 -8.88 -1.14 -21.80
C ASP A 139 -7.53 -0.44 -22.01
N LEU A 140 -6.63 -0.99 -22.83
CA LEU A 140 -5.32 -0.40 -23.12
C LEU A 140 -5.40 0.45 -24.39
N ALA A 141 -5.02 1.71 -24.30
CA ALA A 141 -4.74 2.53 -25.47
C ALA A 141 -3.23 2.58 -25.71
N ILE A 142 -2.79 1.90 -26.78
CA ILE A 142 -1.39 1.80 -27.18
C ILE A 142 -1.12 2.75 -28.32
N SER A 143 -0.24 3.71 -28.12
CA SER A 143 0.29 4.61 -29.14
C SER A 143 1.80 4.44 -29.27
N ALA A 144 2.41 5.02 -30.33
CA ALA A 144 3.82 4.82 -30.64
C ALA A 144 4.79 5.05 -29.46
N ASN A 145 4.42 5.92 -28.51
CA ASN A 145 5.30 6.33 -27.41
C ASN A 145 4.67 6.20 -26.01
N ARG A 146 3.45 5.70 -25.90
CA ARG A 146 2.75 5.63 -24.59
C ARG A 146 1.71 4.54 -24.57
N VAL A 147 1.61 3.90 -23.43
CA VAL A 147 0.48 3.03 -23.09
C VAL A 147 -0.29 3.67 -21.94
N THR A 148 -1.61 3.72 -22.08
CA THR A 148 -2.50 4.15 -21.01
C THR A 148 -3.51 3.04 -20.74
N VAL A 149 -3.98 2.99 -19.49
CA VAL A 149 -4.98 2.02 -19.01
C VAL A 149 -6.24 2.78 -18.62
N ALA A 150 -7.37 2.46 -19.24
CA ALA A 150 -8.68 2.91 -18.81
C ALA A 150 -9.16 2.05 -17.64
N VAL A 151 -9.09 2.59 -16.44
CA VAL A 151 -9.55 1.90 -15.22
C VAL A 151 -11.05 2.11 -15.08
N THR A 152 -11.79 1.01 -15.04
CA THR A 152 -13.25 0.98 -14.87
C THR A 152 -13.64 0.64 -13.42
N GLY A 153 -14.92 0.75 -13.07
CA GLY A 153 -15.43 0.42 -11.74
C GLY A 153 -15.53 1.61 -10.79
N LEU A 154 -15.18 1.44 -9.52
CA LEU A 154 -15.40 2.45 -8.47
C LEU A 154 -14.58 3.75 -8.63
N ARG A 155 -13.52 3.73 -9.40
CA ARG A 155 -12.58 4.85 -9.59
C ARG A 155 -12.18 4.96 -11.05
N VAL A 156 -13.14 5.37 -11.88
CA VAL A 156 -12.94 5.57 -13.32
C VAL A 156 -11.85 6.62 -13.54
N ARG A 157 -10.81 6.25 -14.27
CA ARG A 157 -9.69 7.12 -14.60
C ARG A 157 -8.84 6.52 -15.73
N VAL A 158 -8.06 7.37 -16.38
CA VAL A 158 -7.02 6.93 -17.33
C VAL A 158 -5.66 7.05 -16.63
N VAL A 159 -4.89 5.98 -16.67
CA VAL A 159 -3.58 5.90 -16.00
C VAL A 159 -2.49 5.72 -17.04
N PRO A 160 -1.50 6.61 -17.12
CA PRO A 160 -0.32 6.37 -17.97
C PRO A 160 0.54 5.26 -17.34
N VAL A 161 1.02 4.37 -18.20
CA VAL A 161 1.95 3.31 -17.77
C VAL A 161 3.37 3.85 -17.81
N THR A 162 4.12 3.70 -16.74
CA THR A 162 5.49 4.19 -16.65
C THR A 162 6.49 3.26 -17.35
N PRO A 163 7.53 3.81 -18.02
CA PRO A 163 8.61 2.98 -18.56
C PRO A 163 9.35 2.17 -17.50
N PRO A 164 9.86 0.96 -17.83
CA PRO A 164 9.77 0.26 -19.11
C PRO A 164 8.52 -0.62 -19.25
N PHE A 165 7.53 -0.43 -18.39
CA PHE A 165 6.33 -1.29 -18.32
C PHE A 165 5.33 -1.03 -19.45
N ASP A 166 5.33 0.16 -20.03
CA ASP A 166 4.59 0.49 -21.24
C ASP A 166 5.04 -0.36 -22.43
N GLU A 167 6.35 -0.46 -22.69
CA GLU A 167 6.89 -1.33 -23.74
C GLU A 167 6.57 -2.81 -23.48
N ILE A 168 6.62 -3.23 -22.21
CA ILE A 168 6.28 -4.60 -21.81
C ILE A 168 4.81 -4.91 -22.15
N LEU A 169 3.89 -4.01 -21.82
CA LEU A 169 2.46 -4.19 -22.14
C LEU A 169 2.20 -4.18 -23.65
N ALA A 170 2.83 -3.26 -24.37
CA ALA A 170 2.69 -3.16 -25.82
C ALA A 170 3.20 -4.41 -26.54
N GLY A 171 4.18 -5.09 -25.97
CA GLY A 171 4.77 -6.32 -26.52
C GLY A 171 4.03 -7.62 -26.17
N LEU A 172 2.93 -7.56 -25.41
CA LEU A 172 2.12 -8.73 -25.11
C LEU A 172 1.19 -9.07 -26.28
N ASP A 173 0.89 -10.37 -26.45
CA ASP A 173 -0.16 -10.78 -27.41
C ASP A 173 -1.51 -10.24 -26.94
N ILE A 174 -2.14 -9.47 -27.80
CA ILE A 174 -3.37 -8.75 -27.48
C ILE A 174 -4.57 -9.54 -28.00
N ASP A 175 -5.39 -10.02 -27.07
CA ASP A 175 -6.78 -10.41 -27.30
C ASP A 175 -7.66 -9.33 -26.65
N PRO A 176 -8.31 -8.44 -27.41
CA PRO A 176 -9.06 -7.31 -26.84
C PRO A 176 -10.10 -7.71 -25.81
N GLU A 177 -10.72 -8.88 -25.97
CA GLU A 177 -11.73 -9.41 -25.03
C GLU A 177 -11.10 -10.13 -23.84
N GLY A 178 -9.83 -10.47 -23.93
CA GLY A 178 -9.11 -11.18 -22.89
C GLY A 178 -8.65 -10.28 -21.74
N PHE A 179 -8.56 -10.85 -20.54
CA PHE A 179 -7.94 -10.15 -19.42
C PHE A 179 -6.42 -10.12 -19.57
N CYS A 180 -5.80 -8.97 -19.29
CA CYS A 180 -4.34 -8.81 -19.33
C CYS A 180 -3.65 -9.77 -18.35
N PHE A 181 -4.20 -9.91 -17.15
CA PHE A 181 -3.68 -10.81 -16.14
C PHE A 181 -4.43 -12.15 -16.16
N ARG A 182 -3.70 -13.24 -16.42
CA ARG A 182 -4.19 -14.62 -16.43
C ARG A 182 -5.15 -14.95 -17.58
N GLY A 183 -5.26 -14.09 -18.59
CA GLY A 183 -5.95 -14.38 -19.85
C GLY A 183 -7.35 -14.95 -19.72
N GLY A 184 -7.97 -15.19 -20.86
CA GLY A 184 -9.30 -15.82 -20.95
C GLY A 184 -10.46 -14.84 -20.74
N PRO A 185 -11.69 -15.27 -21.04
CA PRO A 185 -12.86 -14.40 -21.09
C PRO A 185 -13.50 -14.15 -19.71
N ALA A 186 -13.21 -14.97 -18.71
CA ALA A 186 -13.80 -14.89 -17.38
C ALA A 186 -12.84 -14.25 -16.38
N GLN A 187 -13.31 -13.20 -15.70
CA GLN A 187 -12.57 -12.61 -14.60
C GLN A 187 -12.42 -13.63 -13.47
N ARG A 188 -11.20 -13.71 -12.97
CA ARG A 188 -10.86 -14.55 -11.82
C ARG A 188 -10.44 -13.65 -10.67
N ASP A 189 -11.34 -13.38 -9.76
CA ASP A 189 -11.11 -12.59 -8.57
C ASP A 189 -11.50 -13.39 -7.32
N TYR A 190 -10.55 -14.07 -6.74
CA TYR A 190 -10.71 -14.72 -5.45
C TYR A 190 -9.61 -14.28 -4.49
N LYS A 191 -9.90 -14.37 -3.21
CA LYS A 191 -8.98 -13.96 -2.15
C LYS A 191 -7.57 -14.52 -2.39
N ASN A 192 -6.58 -13.64 -2.38
CA ASN A 192 -5.15 -13.95 -2.59
C ASN A 192 -4.78 -14.40 -4.01
N PHE A 193 -5.61 -14.18 -5.02
CA PHE A 193 -5.34 -14.63 -6.39
C PHE A 193 -4.00 -14.11 -6.93
N VAL A 194 -3.78 -12.80 -6.87
CA VAL A 194 -2.52 -12.18 -7.33
C VAL A 194 -1.34 -12.63 -6.47
N THR A 195 -1.51 -12.68 -5.14
CA THR A 195 -0.46 -13.13 -4.22
C THR A 195 -0.08 -14.58 -4.43
N GLY A 196 -1.07 -15.45 -4.64
CA GLY A 196 -0.85 -16.87 -4.94
C GLY A 196 -0.12 -17.08 -6.26
N PHE A 197 -0.50 -16.30 -7.29
CA PHE A 197 0.20 -16.34 -8.57
C PHE A 197 1.66 -15.85 -8.43
N ALA A 198 1.87 -14.71 -7.78
CA ALA A 198 3.21 -14.17 -7.53
C ALA A 198 4.11 -15.16 -6.77
N SER A 199 3.55 -15.89 -5.80
CA SER A 199 4.28 -16.94 -5.06
C SER A 199 4.59 -18.18 -5.91
N SER A 200 3.87 -18.40 -7.01
CA SER A 200 4.11 -19.51 -7.94
C SER A 200 5.16 -19.23 -9.00
N LEU A 201 5.66 -17.99 -9.09
CA LEU A 201 6.74 -17.66 -10.02
C LEU A 201 8.01 -18.32 -9.54
N VAL A 202 8.70 -18.98 -10.46
CA VAL A 202 9.98 -19.62 -10.17
C VAL A 202 11.00 -18.53 -9.89
N ALA A 203 11.58 -18.59 -8.70
CA ALA A 203 12.61 -17.68 -8.25
C ALA A 203 13.54 -18.40 -7.28
N GLU A 204 14.81 -18.05 -7.27
CA GLU A 204 15.75 -18.51 -6.26
C GLU A 204 15.30 -18.10 -4.85
N PRO A 205 15.66 -18.84 -3.79
CA PRO A 205 15.20 -18.54 -2.43
C PRO A 205 15.49 -17.11 -1.95
N ALA A 206 16.57 -16.51 -2.44
CA ALA A 206 17.00 -15.15 -2.11
C ALA A 206 16.44 -14.08 -3.04
N SER A 207 15.68 -14.46 -4.09
CA SER A 207 15.20 -13.52 -5.09
C SER A 207 14.06 -12.65 -4.58
N VAL A 208 13.92 -11.48 -5.21
CA VAL A 208 12.86 -10.53 -4.90
C VAL A 208 11.49 -11.11 -5.26
N ARG A 209 10.49 -10.86 -4.40
CA ARG A 209 9.11 -11.29 -4.64
C ARG A 209 8.20 -10.12 -4.94
N PHE A 210 7.29 -10.33 -5.88
CA PHE A 210 6.25 -9.35 -6.17
C PHE A 210 5.29 -9.18 -4.98
N SER A 211 4.97 -7.94 -4.67
CA SER A 211 4.03 -7.55 -3.62
C SER A 211 3.24 -6.33 -4.06
N MET A 212 1.92 -6.41 -4.06
CA MET A 212 1.04 -5.30 -4.46
C MET A 212 1.29 -4.01 -3.66
N PRO A 213 1.49 -4.04 -2.33
CA PRO A 213 1.83 -2.82 -1.58
C PRO A 213 3.15 -2.18 -2.05
N ARG A 214 4.18 -2.98 -2.37
CA ARG A 214 5.45 -2.47 -2.90
C ARG A 214 5.31 -1.95 -4.32
N ALA A 215 4.54 -2.63 -5.16
CA ALA A 215 4.24 -2.20 -6.53
C ALA A 215 3.59 -0.80 -6.52
N ARG A 216 2.57 -0.63 -5.68
CA ARG A 216 1.90 0.66 -5.50
C ARG A 216 2.84 1.74 -4.96
N ALA A 217 3.69 1.40 -4.00
CA ALA A 217 4.69 2.33 -3.48
C ALA A 217 5.66 2.77 -4.58
N SER A 218 6.10 1.85 -5.43
CA SER A 218 7.00 2.15 -6.55
C SER A 218 6.37 3.11 -7.56
N PHE A 219 5.10 2.88 -7.94
CA PHE A 219 4.34 3.78 -8.81
C PHE A 219 4.25 5.20 -8.23
N VAL A 220 3.77 5.32 -6.98
CA VAL A 220 3.60 6.62 -6.34
C VAL A 220 4.93 7.34 -6.16
N CYS A 221 5.98 6.64 -5.71
CA CYS A 221 7.30 7.23 -5.55
C CYS A 221 7.92 7.66 -6.88
N HIS A 222 7.70 6.91 -7.96
CA HIS A 222 8.14 7.29 -9.30
C HIS A 222 7.55 8.64 -9.71
N HIS A 223 6.23 8.80 -9.60
CA HIS A 223 5.55 10.03 -9.95
C HIS A 223 5.92 11.22 -9.06
N LEU A 224 6.11 10.99 -7.76
CA LEU A 224 6.61 12.02 -6.85
C LEU A 224 8.02 12.48 -7.23
N GLN A 225 8.90 11.55 -7.66
CA GLN A 225 10.25 11.87 -8.11
C GLN A 225 10.28 12.59 -9.46
N SER A 226 9.35 12.25 -10.36
CA SER A 226 9.20 12.87 -11.66
C SER A 226 8.55 14.26 -11.62
N GLY A 227 8.16 14.74 -10.43
CA GLY A 227 7.52 16.05 -10.27
C GLY A 227 6.07 16.10 -10.74
N THR A 228 5.39 14.96 -10.83
CA THR A 228 3.95 14.92 -11.14
C THR A 228 3.17 15.75 -10.12
N GLY A 229 2.29 16.61 -10.58
CA GLY A 229 1.48 17.47 -9.72
C GLY A 229 0.64 16.67 -8.73
N LEU A 230 0.45 17.22 -7.53
CA LEU A 230 -0.25 16.52 -6.45
C LEU A 230 -1.67 16.09 -6.86
N VAL A 231 -2.40 16.97 -7.53
CA VAL A 231 -3.77 16.71 -7.99
C VAL A 231 -3.78 15.60 -9.05
N GLU A 232 -2.87 15.68 -10.03
CA GLU A 232 -2.71 14.64 -11.03
C GLU A 232 -2.37 13.29 -10.41
N LEU A 233 -1.45 13.28 -9.43
CA LEU A 233 -1.07 12.05 -8.73
C LEU A 233 -2.24 11.43 -7.96
N LEU A 234 -3.09 12.23 -7.32
CA LEU A 234 -4.31 11.74 -6.68
C LEU A 234 -5.25 11.09 -7.70
N VAL A 235 -5.44 11.75 -8.85
CA VAL A 235 -6.29 11.23 -9.93
C VAL A 235 -5.74 9.92 -10.47
N ILE A 236 -4.50 9.90 -10.99
CA ILE A 236 -3.94 8.70 -11.65
C ILE A 236 -3.75 7.54 -10.66
N SER A 237 -3.40 7.82 -9.41
CA SER A 237 -3.28 6.78 -8.39
C SER A 237 -4.63 6.31 -7.83
N GLY A 238 -5.70 7.09 -7.99
CA GLY A 238 -7.00 6.83 -7.38
C GLY A 238 -6.96 6.88 -5.84
N ILE A 239 -5.99 7.58 -5.26
CA ILE A 239 -5.93 7.85 -3.82
C ILE A 239 -6.86 9.02 -3.53
N LYS A 240 -7.77 8.87 -2.56
CA LYS A 240 -8.78 9.90 -2.26
C LYS A 240 -8.24 11.01 -1.36
N GLU A 241 -7.32 10.67 -0.47
CA GLU A 241 -6.87 11.56 0.60
C GLU A 241 -5.38 11.84 0.46
N VAL A 242 -5.00 13.10 0.51
CA VAL A 242 -3.60 13.56 0.43
C VAL A 242 -2.76 12.92 1.53
N GLU A 243 -3.31 12.77 2.73
CA GLU A 243 -2.65 12.14 3.86
C GLU A 243 -2.16 10.73 3.54
N SER A 244 -2.88 10.02 2.67
CA SER A 244 -2.48 8.69 2.21
C SER A 244 -1.24 8.70 1.32
N LEU A 245 -0.88 9.83 0.70
CA LEU A 245 0.36 10.00 -0.06
C LEU A 245 1.56 10.24 0.85
N LEU A 246 1.38 10.85 2.02
CA LEU A 246 2.47 11.18 2.94
C LEU A 246 3.29 9.96 3.36
N ARG A 247 2.66 8.77 3.40
CA ARG A 247 3.35 7.50 3.68
C ARG A 247 4.45 7.13 2.69
N TYR A 248 4.46 7.74 1.52
CA TYR A 248 5.45 7.49 0.47
C TYR A 248 6.53 8.56 0.39
N CYS A 249 6.25 9.77 0.90
CA CYS A 249 7.17 10.92 0.78
C CYS A 249 8.55 10.64 1.38
N HIS A 250 8.63 9.87 2.49
CA HIS A 250 9.92 9.54 3.11
C HIS A 250 10.81 8.64 2.24
N GLN A 251 10.26 8.00 1.21
CA GLN A 251 10.99 7.13 0.28
C GLN A 251 11.53 7.88 -0.94
N VAL A 252 11.16 9.15 -1.07
CA VAL A 252 11.61 10.01 -2.17
C VAL A 252 12.93 10.67 -1.77
N PRO A 253 14.02 10.52 -2.55
CA PRO A 253 15.26 11.23 -2.29
C PRO A 253 15.05 12.74 -2.30
N GLY A 254 15.68 13.44 -1.35
CA GLY A 254 15.51 14.89 -1.22
C GLY A 254 14.25 15.34 -0.47
N ALA A 255 13.31 14.45 -0.19
CA ALA A 255 12.15 14.80 0.63
C ALA A 255 12.57 15.19 2.06
N PRO A 256 11.96 16.23 2.63
CA PRO A 256 12.27 16.67 4.00
C PRO A 256 11.98 15.56 5.00
N LYS A 257 13.00 15.08 5.71
CA LYS A 257 12.89 13.99 6.70
C LYS A 257 12.54 14.47 8.11
N SER A 258 12.47 15.78 8.31
CA SER A 258 12.22 16.40 9.60
C SER A 258 11.27 17.60 9.50
N LYS A 259 10.65 17.99 10.63
CA LYS A 259 9.82 19.19 10.69
C LYS A 259 10.59 20.47 10.32
N SER A 260 11.88 20.53 10.65
CA SER A 260 12.75 21.65 10.26
C SER A 260 13.06 21.65 8.76
N GLY A 261 13.27 20.50 8.15
CA GLY A 261 13.41 20.35 6.70
C GLY A 261 12.13 20.77 5.96
N LEU A 262 10.98 20.36 6.46
CA LEU A 262 9.69 20.76 5.87
C LEU A 262 9.48 22.29 5.95
N ARG A 263 9.80 22.91 7.09
CA ARG A 263 9.71 24.38 7.24
C ARG A 263 10.63 25.12 6.28
N ARG A 264 11.86 24.65 6.08
CA ARG A 264 12.80 25.22 5.09
C ARG A 264 12.29 25.07 3.67
N ALA A 265 11.79 23.91 3.30
CA ALA A 265 11.19 23.68 1.99
C ALA A 265 9.97 24.57 1.73
N LEU A 266 9.12 24.79 2.74
CA LEU A 266 7.98 25.71 2.65
C LEU A 266 8.41 27.19 2.61
N ALA A 267 9.56 27.52 3.18
CA ALA A 267 10.14 28.86 3.11
C ALA A 267 10.89 29.13 1.79
N GLY A 268 10.96 28.16 0.88
CA GLY A 268 11.68 28.31 -0.38
C GLY A 268 13.21 28.23 -0.26
N GLU A 269 13.72 27.83 0.89
CA GLU A 269 15.14 27.65 1.13
C GLU A 269 15.60 26.29 0.56
N HIS A 270 15.88 26.26 -0.74
CA HIS A 270 16.49 25.09 -1.39
C HIS A 270 18.01 25.12 -1.14
N THR A 271 18.54 24.06 -0.57
CA THR A 271 19.98 23.80 -0.44
C THR A 271 20.52 23.15 -1.70
#